data_5687b56387bf420fa78164a0dfad207e
#
_entry.id   5687b56387bf420fa78164a0dfad207e
#
_cell.length_a   1.000
_cell.length_b   1.000
_cell.length_c   1.000
_cell.angle_alpha   90.00
_cell.angle_beta   90.00
_cell.angle_gamma   90.00
#
_symmetry.space_group_name_H-M   'P 1'
#
loop_
_entity.id
_entity.type
_entity.pdbx_description
1 polymer ?
#
loop_
_entity_poly.entity_id
_entity_poly.type
_entity_poly.pdbx_seq_one_letter_code
_entity_poly.pdbx_strand_id
1 'polypeptide(L)'
;MLTDRFGRRLLPERRNEERDSMRFQTFASGSSGNCSYIGSETTHLLFDVGISRKRMQEALNRIDLDFPDIDGIFITHEHSDHIQGLAMILKKYDIPVYATAGTIAAIRRMEKYRELSEDRFIPVRADEKTVVKDITVNPMTISHDAAEPVGYRVLYGGKKISICTDLGCYTDYTKACLKDSDVLLLEANHDVNMLQVGPYPYPLKQRILSDRGHLSNAASGTLLDSVLNSHMKAIFLGHLSQENNYPDLAFETVRLEINAADDDYEADELPIRVAPRKEASGMVEI
;
A
#
# COMPACT_ATOMS: atom_id res chain seq x y z
N MET A 1 -0.21 46.48 -8.41
CA MET A 1 0.07 45.86 -9.73
C MET A 1 1.58 45.92 -9.89
N LEU A 2 2.25 44.74 -9.90
CA LEU A 2 3.70 44.66 -10.13
C LEU A 2 3.97 44.64 -11.63
N THR A 3 4.81 45.55 -12.08
CA THR A 3 5.30 45.63 -13.46
C THR A 3 6.81 45.46 -13.48
N ASP A 4 7.34 44.89 -14.57
CA ASP A 4 8.78 44.77 -14.79
C ASP A 4 9.44 46.13 -15.07
N ARG A 5 10.76 46.13 -15.18
CA ARG A 5 11.60 47.32 -15.41
C ARG A 5 11.26 48.06 -16.77
N PHE A 6 10.40 47.44 -17.59
CA PHE A 6 9.97 47.94 -18.91
C PHE A 6 8.46 48.22 -18.97
N GLY A 7 7.76 48.24 -17.81
CA GLY A 7 6.33 48.55 -17.73
C GLY A 7 5.40 47.41 -18.16
N ARG A 8 5.89 46.19 -18.34
CA ARG A 8 5.07 45.05 -18.69
C ARG A 8 4.44 44.44 -17.44
N ARG A 9 3.18 44.16 -17.49
CA ARG A 9 2.43 43.48 -16.45
C ARG A 9 3.08 42.13 -16.18
N LEU A 10 3.64 41.93 -14.96
CA LEU A 10 4.01 40.60 -14.49
C LEU A 10 2.70 39.84 -14.26
N LEU A 11 2.41 38.90 -15.14
CA LEU A 11 1.39 37.90 -14.88
C LEU A 11 1.86 37.10 -13.67
N PRO A 12 0.99 36.79 -12.70
CA PRO A 12 1.36 35.84 -11.67
C PRO A 12 1.84 34.58 -12.35
N GLU A 13 3.02 34.10 -11.97
CA GLU A 13 3.46 32.76 -12.33
C GLU A 13 2.29 31.84 -11.96
N ARG A 14 1.69 31.19 -12.96
CA ARG A 14 0.80 30.08 -12.70
C ARG A 14 1.64 29.10 -11.88
N ARG A 15 1.32 28.95 -10.61
CA ARG A 15 1.87 27.84 -9.83
C ARG A 15 1.58 26.60 -10.66
N ASN A 16 2.62 25.86 -10.98
CA ASN A 16 2.57 24.61 -11.71
C ASN A 16 1.92 23.53 -10.81
N GLU A 17 0.64 23.67 -10.50
CA GLU A 17 -0.12 22.66 -9.74
C GLU A 17 -0.22 21.34 -10.54
N GLU A 18 -0.02 21.37 -11.85
CA GLU A 18 0.04 20.18 -12.72
C GLU A 18 1.38 19.40 -12.60
N ARG A 19 2.43 19.97 -11.99
CA ARG A 19 3.76 19.32 -11.92
C ARG A 19 3.98 18.48 -10.67
N ASP A 20 3.11 18.54 -9.68
CA ASP A 20 3.29 17.87 -8.38
C ASP A 20 2.21 16.81 -8.13
N SER A 21 1.65 16.18 -9.19
CA SER A 21 0.64 15.15 -9.01
C SER A 21 1.28 13.80 -8.66
N MET A 22 0.67 13.09 -7.71
CA MET A 22 1.02 11.72 -7.35
C MET A 22 -0.15 10.78 -7.63
N ARG A 23 0.13 9.65 -8.27
CA ARG A 23 -0.85 8.66 -8.71
C ARG A 23 -0.77 7.40 -7.87
N PHE A 24 -1.91 6.86 -7.52
CA PHE A 24 -2.05 5.58 -6.82
C PHE A 24 -3.03 4.66 -7.53
N GLN A 25 -2.68 3.39 -7.65
CA GLN A 25 -3.59 2.33 -8.08
C GLN A 25 -3.19 1.00 -7.46
N THR A 26 -4.13 0.27 -6.86
CA THR A 26 -3.88 -1.14 -6.54
C THR A 26 -4.23 -2.02 -7.73
N PHE A 27 -3.30 -2.88 -8.16
CA PHE A 27 -3.51 -3.85 -9.24
C PHE A 27 -4.17 -5.12 -8.73
N ALA A 28 -3.98 -5.42 -7.46
CA ALA A 28 -4.65 -6.46 -6.72
C ALA A 28 -4.42 -6.26 -5.23
N SER A 29 -5.40 -6.59 -4.40
CA SER A 29 -5.24 -6.58 -2.94
C SER A 29 -6.05 -7.71 -2.30
N GLY A 30 -5.36 -8.64 -1.64
CA GLY A 30 -5.97 -9.76 -0.92
C GLY A 30 -5.00 -10.91 -0.70
N SER A 31 -5.39 -11.87 0.12
CA SER A 31 -4.60 -13.05 0.49
C SER A 31 -4.16 -13.96 -0.68
N SER A 32 -4.54 -13.64 -1.91
CA SER A 32 -4.14 -14.35 -3.13
C SER A 32 -3.13 -13.60 -3.99
N GLY A 33 -2.77 -12.38 -3.62
CA GLY A 33 -1.77 -11.59 -4.28
C GLY A 33 -2.00 -10.08 -4.14
N ASN A 34 -0.93 -9.37 -3.81
CA ASN A 34 -0.90 -7.93 -3.58
C ASN A 34 0.06 -7.27 -4.57
N CYS A 35 -0.35 -6.16 -5.15
CA CYS A 35 0.48 -5.33 -5.99
C CYS A 35 -0.16 -3.95 -6.12
N SER A 36 0.58 -2.90 -5.78
CA SER A 36 0.12 -1.53 -5.93
C SER A 36 1.15 -0.71 -6.70
N TYR A 37 0.67 0.27 -7.44
CA TYR A 37 1.45 1.25 -8.17
C TYR A 37 1.35 2.61 -7.49
N ILE A 38 2.49 3.29 -7.33
CA ILE A 38 2.57 4.70 -6.96
C ILE A 38 3.57 5.37 -7.90
N GLY A 39 3.20 6.53 -8.43
CA GLY A 39 4.10 7.27 -9.31
C GLY A 39 3.84 8.77 -9.33
N SER A 40 4.88 9.52 -9.72
CA SER A 40 4.82 10.91 -10.16
C SER A 40 4.79 10.96 -11.69
N GLU A 41 5.08 12.13 -12.29
CA GLU A 41 5.32 12.21 -13.73
C GLU A 41 6.60 11.52 -14.18
N THR A 42 7.61 11.42 -13.29
CA THR A 42 8.97 10.96 -13.64
C THR A 42 9.39 9.69 -12.93
N THR A 43 8.67 9.25 -11.91
CA THR A 43 9.00 8.08 -11.09
C THR A 43 7.84 7.11 -11.02
N HIS A 44 8.12 5.83 -11.24
CA HIS A 44 7.14 4.76 -11.23
C HIS A 44 7.59 3.63 -10.31
N LEU A 45 6.84 3.38 -9.24
CA LEU A 45 7.16 2.40 -8.21
C LEU A 45 6.07 1.34 -8.09
N LEU A 46 6.48 0.09 -7.87
CA LEU A 46 5.59 -1.00 -7.47
C LEU A 46 5.79 -1.31 -5.99
N PHE A 47 4.69 -1.52 -5.29
CA PHE A 47 4.67 -1.99 -3.91
C PHE A 47 4.06 -3.38 -3.90
N ASP A 48 4.88 -4.36 -3.53
CA ASP A 48 4.66 -5.78 -3.70
C ASP A 48 4.41 -6.22 -5.16
N VAL A 49 4.72 -7.47 -5.43
CA VAL A 49 4.58 -8.11 -6.75
C VAL A 49 4.02 -9.53 -6.59
N GLY A 50 2.99 -9.65 -5.75
CA GLY A 50 2.36 -10.91 -5.35
C GLY A 50 1.46 -11.54 -6.40
N ILE A 51 1.31 -10.94 -7.58
CA ILE A 51 0.54 -11.47 -8.70
C ILE A 51 1.45 -11.88 -9.86
N SER A 52 0.92 -12.60 -10.84
CA SER A 52 1.74 -13.04 -11.98
C SER A 52 2.26 -11.86 -12.81
N ARG A 53 3.48 -11.97 -13.35
CA ARG A 53 4.08 -10.97 -14.24
C ARG A 53 3.12 -10.56 -15.38
N LYS A 54 2.35 -11.52 -15.93
CA LYS A 54 1.38 -11.25 -16.99
C LYS A 54 0.30 -10.26 -16.52
N ARG A 55 -0.29 -10.49 -15.34
CA ARG A 55 -1.32 -9.61 -14.78
C ARG A 55 -0.77 -8.21 -14.46
N MET A 56 0.46 -8.13 -13.93
CA MET A 56 1.12 -6.85 -13.70
C MET A 56 1.36 -6.09 -15.01
N GLN A 57 1.85 -6.80 -16.05
CA GLN A 57 2.02 -6.21 -17.38
C GLN A 57 0.72 -5.67 -17.96
N GLU A 58 -0.38 -6.42 -17.84
CA GLU A 58 -1.69 -5.97 -18.29
C GLU A 58 -2.19 -4.75 -17.52
N ALA A 59 -1.90 -4.67 -16.22
CA ALA A 59 -2.26 -3.52 -15.39
C ALA A 59 -1.42 -2.28 -15.73
N LEU A 60 -0.10 -2.44 -15.91
CA LEU A 60 0.80 -1.36 -16.34
C LEU A 60 0.38 -0.81 -17.72
N ASN A 61 0.09 -1.69 -18.66
CA ASN A 61 -0.32 -1.26 -20.02
C ASN A 61 -1.62 -0.44 -20.03
N ARG A 62 -2.53 -0.65 -19.06
CA ARG A 62 -3.75 0.16 -18.92
C ARG A 62 -3.52 1.59 -18.44
N ILE A 63 -2.33 1.86 -17.93
CA ILE A 63 -1.88 3.18 -17.48
C ILE A 63 -0.72 3.69 -18.31
N ASP A 64 -0.57 3.16 -19.54
CA ASP A 64 0.44 3.53 -20.53
C ASP A 64 1.89 3.34 -20.05
N LEU A 65 2.13 2.33 -19.18
CA LEU A 65 3.46 1.95 -18.69
C LEU A 65 3.82 0.51 -19.04
N ASP A 66 5.12 0.21 -19.00
CA ASP A 66 5.70 -1.13 -19.13
C ASP A 66 6.74 -1.35 -18.01
N PHE A 67 7.19 -2.59 -17.79
CA PHE A 67 8.23 -2.90 -16.79
C PHE A 67 9.52 -2.09 -16.93
N PRO A 68 10.03 -1.77 -18.14
CA PRO A 68 11.19 -0.87 -18.29
C PRO A 68 11.00 0.53 -17.71
N ASP A 69 9.76 0.99 -17.53
CA ASP A 69 9.45 2.29 -16.96
C ASP A 69 9.48 2.28 -15.42
N ILE A 70 9.52 1.08 -14.81
CA ILE A 70 9.51 0.91 -13.36
C ILE A 70 10.89 1.18 -12.76
N ASP A 71 10.97 2.18 -11.89
CA ASP A 71 12.20 2.64 -11.24
C ASP A 71 12.55 1.86 -9.98
N GLY A 72 11.61 1.11 -9.41
CA GLY A 72 11.85 0.31 -8.23
C GLY A 72 10.65 -0.52 -7.78
N ILE A 73 10.96 -1.63 -7.12
CA ILE A 73 9.97 -2.50 -6.47
C ILE A 73 10.25 -2.47 -4.98
N PHE A 74 9.26 -2.06 -4.18
CA PHE A 74 9.31 -2.08 -2.73
C PHE A 74 8.53 -3.29 -2.21
N ILE A 75 9.16 -4.13 -1.39
CA ILE A 75 8.56 -5.33 -0.83
C ILE A 75 8.28 -5.11 0.66
N THR A 76 7.04 -5.34 1.08
CA THR A 76 6.63 -5.23 2.48
C THR A 76 7.20 -6.36 3.33
N HIS A 77 7.11 -7.59 2.83
CA HIS A 77 7.62 -8.81 3.47
C HIS A 77 7.67 -9.99 2.48
N GLU A 78 8.21 -11.13 2.93
CA GLU A 78 8.55 -12.27 2.07
C GLU A 78 7.43 -13.28 1.79
N HIS A 79 6.19 -13.09 2.25
CA HIS A 79 5.11 -14.03 1.97
C HIS A 79 4.80 -14.13 0.48
N SER A 80 4.33 -15.29 0.06
CA SER A 80 4.17 -15.62 -1.37
C SER A 80 3.22 -14.69 -2.11
N ASP A 81 2.18 -14.23 -1.48
CA ASP A 81 1.19 -13.29 -2.02
C ASP A 81 1.71 -11.83 -2.12
N HIS A 82 2.96 -11.58 -1.70
CA HIS A 82 3.69 -10.32 -1.89
C HIS A 82 4.85 -10.42 -2.88
N ILE A 83 5.40 -11.63 -3.11
CA ILE A 83 6.61 -11.80 -3.94
C ILE A 83 6.46 -12.83 -5.07
N GLN A 84 5.29 -13.41 -5.32
CA GLN A 84 5.10 -14.50 -6.28
C GLN A 84 5.65 -14.18 -7.68
N GLY A 85 5.47 -12.97 -8.17
CA GLY A 85 5.91 -12.50 -9.48
C GLY A 85 7.38 -12.10 -9.56
N LEU A 86 8.05 -11.85 -8.43
CA LEU A 86 9.36 -11.21 -8.34
C LEU A 86 10.43 -11.92 -9.17
N ALA A 87 10.56 -13.25 -9.05
CA ALA A 87 11.58 -14.00 -9.80
C ALA A 87 11.40 -13.89 -11.32
N MET A 88 10.16 -13.86 -11.81
CA MET A 88 9.87 -13.76 -13.25
C MET A 88 10.09 -12.34 -13.79
N ILE A 89 9.97 -11.33 -12.94
CA ILE A 89 10.31 -9.95 -13.29
C ILE A 89 11.83 -9.82 -13.38
N LEU A 90 12.55 -10.19 -12.31
CA LEU A 90 14.00 -9.99 -12.21
C LEU A 90 14.82 -10.85 -13.17
N LYS A 91 14.27 -11.95 -13.70
CA LYS A 91 14.91 -12.70 -14.80
C LYS A 91 14.91 -11.95 -16.14
N LYS A 92 14.01 -10.98 -16.29
CA LYS A 92 13.83 -10.28 -17.57
C LYS A 92 14.23 -8.81 -17.53
N TYR A 93 14.05 -8.16 -16.38
CA TYR A 93 14.22 -6.73 -16.24
C TYR A 93 15.22 -6.41 -15.11
N ASP A 94 15.97 -5.33 -15.29
CA ASP A 94 16.95 -4.84 -14.33
C ASP A 94 16.33 -3.76 -13.44
N ILE A 95 15.42 -4.18 -12.54
CA ILE A 95 14.71 -3.29 -11.65
C ILE A 95 15.25 -3.49 -10.22
N PRO A 96 15.64 -2.43 -9.51
CA PRO A 96 16.08 -2.52 -8.12
C PRO A 96 14.91 -2.90 -7.19
N VAL A 97 15.20 -3.75 -6.20
CA VAL A 97 14.24 -4.25 -5.21
C VAL A 97 14.62 -3.73 -3.84
N TYR A 98 13.74 -2.95 -3.24
CA TYR A 98 13.90 -2.38 -1.92
C TYR A 98 13.10 -3.20 -0.90
N ALA A 99 13.76 -3.68 0.13
CA ALA A 99 13.13 -4.39 1.25
C ALA A 99 14.01 -4.30 2.50
N THR A 100 13.47 -4.66 3.66
CA THR A 100 14.29 -4.74 4.87
C THR A 100 15.32 -5.86 4.77
N ALA A 101 16.40 -5.76 5.55
CA ALA A 101 17.47 -6.77 5.53
C ALA A 101 16.95 -8.17 5.89
N GLY A 102 16.02 -8.28 6.84
CA GLY A 102 15.38 -9.54 7.21
C GLY A 102 14.54 -10.11 6.08
N THR A 103 13.72 -9.29 5.41
CA THR A 103 12.93 -9.69 4.24
C THR A 103 13.82 -10.15 3.08
N ILE A 104 14.90 -9.42 2.77
CA ILE A 104 15.87 -9.82 1.74
C ILE A 104 16.49 -11.18 2.08
N ALA A 105 16.95 -11.35 3.32
CA ALA A 105 17.54 -12.62 3.76
C ALA A 105 16.55 -13.78 3.67
N ALA A 106 15.26 -13.55 4.00
CA ALA A 106 14.22 -14.57 3.90
C ALA A 106 13.92 -14.93 2.44
N ILE A 107 13.77 -13.94 1.55
CA ILE A 107 13.58 -14.15 0.10
C ILE A 107 14.72 -14.98 -0.47
N ARG A 108 15.96 -14.63 -0.19
CA ARG A 108 17.14 -15.29 -0.74
C ARG A 108 17.36 -16.73 -0.25
N ARG A 109 16.76 -17.13 0.87
CA ARG A 109 16.72 -18.54 1.32
C ARG A 109 15.83 -19.42 0.48
N MET A 110 14.86 -18.86 -0.21
CA MET A 110 13.94 -19.62 -1.07
C MET A 110 14.64 -20.00 -2.37
N GLU A 111 14.54 -21.28 -2.77
CA GLU A 111 15.25 -21.85 -3.92
C GLU A 111 15.08 -21.03 -5.21
N LYS A 112 13.86 -20.60 -5.51
CA LYS A 112 13.52 -19.85 -6.74
C LYS A 112 14.19 -18.48 -6.86
N TYR A 113 14.77 -17.94 -5.77
CA TYR A 113 15.44 -16.65 -5.72
C TYR A 113 16.96 -16.73 -5.52
N ARG A 114 17.53 -17.92 -5.30
CA ARG A 114 18.97 -18.12 -5.05
C ARG A 114 19.88 -17.66 -6.18
N GLU A 115 19.40 -17.75 -7.42
CA GLU A 115 20.16 -17.38 -8.61
C GLU A 115 20.05 -15.88 -8.96
N LEU A 116 19.24 -15.11 -8.22
CA LEU A 116 19.13 -13.68 -8.43
C LEU A 116 20.37 -12.97 -7.88
N SER A 117 20.90 -12.02 -8.65
CA SER A 117 22.03 -11.22 -8.25
C SER A 117 21.75 -10.41 -6.97
N GLU A 118 22.74 -10.33 -6.09
CA GLU A 118 22.61 -9.64 -4.79
C GLU A 118 22.50 -8.14 -4.94
N ASP A 119 23.16 -7.57 -5.93
CA ASP A 119 23.17 -6.15 -6.25
C ASP A 119 21.80 -5.57 -6.63
N ARG A 120 20.83 -6.45 -6.95
CA ARG A 120 19.44 -6.07 -7.18
C ARG A 120 18.69 -5.68 -5.91
N PHE A 121 19.12 -6.18 -4.76
CA PHE A 121 18.44 -5.98 -3.49
C PHE A 121 19.10 -4.84 -2.71
N ILE A 122 18.32 -3.78 -2.48
CA ILE A 122 18.74 -2.59 -1.76
C ILE A 122 18.06 -2.61 -0.38
N PRO A 123 18.83 -2.75 0.71
CA PRO A 123 18.24 -2.78 2.04
C PRO A 123 17.68 -1.41 2.44
N VAL A 124 16.46 -1.40 2.97
CA VAL A 124 15.83 -0.24 3.60
C VAL A 124 15.60 -0.52 5.08
N ARG A 125 15.41 0.53 5.88
CA ARG A 125 15.12 0.43 7.31
C ARG A 125 13.88 1.22 7.67
N ALA A 126 13.13 0.69 8.64
CA ALA A 126 12.00 1.42 9.19
C ALA A 126 12.44 2.80 9.69
N ASP A 127 11.62 3.82 9.42
CA ASP A 127 11.81 5.23 9.74
C ASP A 127 13.02 5.93 9.07
N GLU A 128 13.75 5.22 8.19
CA GLU A 128 14.77 5.82 7.33
C GLU A 128 14.21 6.09 5.93
N LYS A 129 14.43 7.31 5.44
CA LYS A 129 13.94 7.73 4.12
C LYS A 129 14.81 7.15 3.00
N THR A 130 14.16 6.57 2.01
CA THR A 130 14.77 6.18 0.73
C THR A 130 14.22 7.07 -0.36
N VAL A 131 15.08 7.69 -1.15
CA VAL A 131 14.69 8.56 -2.26
C VAL A 131 14.93 7.83 -3.58
N VAL A 132 13.90 7.73 -4.41
CA VAL A 132 13.99 7.24 -5.79
C VAL A 132 13.56 8.39 -6.69
N LYS A 133 14.50 8.98 -7.41
CA LYS A 133 14.31 10.20 -8.20
C LYS A 133 13.66 11.32 -7.36
N ASP A 134 12.40 11.62 -7.60
CA ASP A 134 11.64 12.68 -6.94
C ASP A 134 10.70 12.18 -5.81
N ILE A 135 10.49 10.87 -5.68
CA ILE A 135 9.64 10.27 -4.65
C ILE A 135 10.48 9.86 -3.43
N THR A 136 9.98 10.19 -2.25
CA THR A 136 10.51 9.71 -0.97
C THR A 136 9.66 8.59 -0.43
N VAL A 137 10.26 7.42 -0.18
CA VAL A 137 9.62 6.26 0.46
C VAL A 137 10.16 6.10 1.88
N ASN A 138 9.27 6.01 2.84
CA ASN A 138 9.62 5.86 4.25
C ASN A 138 8.94 4.60 4.82
N PRO A 139 9.69 3.50 5.03
CA PRO A 139 9.14 2.28 5.63
C PRO A 139 8.71 2.53 7.08
N MET A 140 7.68 1.84 7.54
CA MET A 140 7.27 1.81 8.95
C MET A 140 7.14 0.37 9.42
N THR A 141 7.57 0.08 10.65
CA THR A 141 7.42 -1.27 11.23
C THR A 141 5.94 -1.61 11.40
N ILE A 142 5.57 -2.83 11.03
CA ILE A 142 4.24 -3.39 11.28
C ILE A 142 4.36 -4.70 12.06
N SER A 143 3.28 -5.08 12.76
CA SER A 143 3.23 -6.34 13.50
C SER A 143 2.68 -7.44 12.60
N HIS A 144 3.55 -8.33 12.11
CA HIS A 144 3.19 -9.48 11.29
C HIS A 144 4.15 -10.64 11.49
N ASP A 145 3.76 -11.87 11.12
CA ASP A 145 4.55 -13.09 11.28
C ASP A 145 5.52 -13.33 10.11
N ALA A 146 6.27 -12.30 9.77
CA ALA A 146 7.32 -12.29 8.76
C ALA A 146 8.70 -11.95 9.37
N ALA A 147 9.76 -11.99 8.58
CA ALA A 147 11.13 -11.83 9.08
C ALA A 147 11.42 -10.40 9.59
N GLU A 148 11.01 -9.38 8.83
CA GLU A 148 11.16 -7.96 9.19
C GLU A 148 10.14 -7.14 8.38
N PRO A 149 8.82 -7.27 8.69
CA PRO A 149 7.76 -6.71 7.89
C PRO A 149 7.63 -5.19 8.06
N VAL A 150 7.30 -4.50 6.96
CA VAL A 150 7.08 -3.05 6.95
C VAL A 150 5.86 -2.68 6.11
N GLY A 151 5.17 -1.61 6.51
CA GLY A 151 4.32 -0.82 5.63
C GLY A 151 5.11 0.35 5.03
N TYR A 152 4.50 1.11 4.13
CA TYR A 152 5.17 2.20 3.44
C TYR A 152 4.38 3.50 3.48
N ARG A 153 5.09 4.60 3.71
CA ARG A 153 4.64 5.98 3.53
C ARG A 153 5.40 6.56 2.36
N VAL A 154 4.69 7.02 1.35
CA VAL A 154 5.26 7.55 0.10
C VAL A 154 4.91 9.02 0.01
N LEU A 155 5.91 9.87 -0.19
CA LEU A 155 5.78 11.33 -0.12
C LEU A 155 6.31 11.97 -1.41
N TYR A 156 5.53 12.90 -1.95
CA TYR A 156 5.90 13.74 -3.09
C TYR A 156 5.04 15.01 -3.12
N GLY A 157 5.62 16.16 -3.42
CA GLY A 157 4.88 17.42 -3.57
C GLY A 157 4.02 17.83 -2.36
N GLY A 158 4.41 17.43 -1.15
CA GLY A 158 3.61 17.65 0.07
C GLY A 158 2.44 16.68 0.25
N LYS A 159 2.27 15.70 -0.65
CA LYS A 159 1.27 14.65 -0.60
C LYS A 159 1.81 13.38 0.03
N LYS A 160 0.91 12.56 0.59
CA LYS A 160 1.26 11.31 1.26
C LYS A 160 0.31 10.18 0.90
N ILE A 161 0.87 9.08 0.41
CA ILE A 161 0.18 7.81 0.23
C ILE A 161 0.73 6.80 1.23
N SER A 162 -0.14 6.12 1.96
CA SER A 162 0.27 5.08 2.91
C SER A 162 -0.29 3.72 2.53
N ILE A 163 0.56 2.68 2.62
CA ILE A 163 0.22 1.27 2.45
C ILE A 163 0.49 0.55 3.76
N CYS A 164 -0.57 0.00 4.37
CA CYS A 164 -0.51 -0.71 5.65
C CYS A 164 -1.44 -1.93 5.60
N THR A 165 -0.93 -3.02 5.03
CA THR A 165 -1.57 -4.34 5.01
C THR A 165 -0.74 -5.31 5.85
N ASP A 166 -1.29 -6.48 6.14
CA ASP A 166 -0.65 -7.50 6.95
C ASP A 166 -0.29 -7.01 8.36
N LEU A 167 -1.28 -6.47 9.01
CA LEU A 167 -1.17 -5.83 10.31
C LEU A 167 -1.96 -6.61 11.36
N GLY A 168 -1.29 -7.35 12.24
CA GLY A 168 -1.95 -8.11 13.31
C GLY A 168 -2.48 -7.23 14.44
N CYS A 169 -1.75 -6.18 14.79
CA CYS A 169 -2.17 -5.16 15.75
C CYS A 169 -1.53 -3.81 15.44
N TYR A 170 -2.10 -2.73 15.96
CA TYR A 170 -1.59 -1.37 15.79
C TYR A 170 -1.31 -0.70 17.13
N THR A 171 -0.44 0.30 17.11
CA THR A 171 -0.02 1.09 18.26
C THR A 171 -0.13 2.57 17.93
N ASP A 172 0.15 3.45 18.91
CA ASP A 172 0.21 4.90 18.66
C ASP A 172 1.30 5.27 17.64
N TYR A 173 2.36 4.46 17.51
CA TYR A 173 3.34 4.60 16.43
C TYR A 173 2.69 4.37 15.06
N THR A 174 1.90 3.30 14.91
CA THR A 174 1.18 3.01 13.67
C THR A 174 0.24 4.15 13.30
N LYS A 175 -0.55 4.64 14.28
CA LYS A 175 -1.45 5.78 14.10
C LYS A 175 -0.69 7.03 13.67
N ALA A 176 0.42 7.36 14.35
CA ALA A 176 1.26 8.51 14.00
C ALA A 176 1.84 8.39 12.58
N CYS A 177 2.20 7.18 12.15
CA CYS A 177 2.68 6.92 10.81
C CYS A 177 1.59 7.12 9.74
N LEU A 178 0.33 6.77 10.02
CA LEU A 178 -0.77 6.84 9.06
C LEU A 178 -1.49 8.20 9.05
N LYS A 179 -1.38 9.01 10.11
CA LYS A 179 -1.94 10.37 10.14
C LYS A 179 -1.50 11.20 8.93
N ASP A 180 -2.35 12.13 8.52
CA ASP A 180 -2.11 13.06 7.41
C ASP A 180 -1.87 12.36 6.04
N SER A 181 -2.41 11.17 5.84
CA SER A 181 -2.41 10.51 4.54
C SER A 181 -3.48 11.12 3.63
N ASP A 182 -3.12 11.43 2.37
CA ASP A 182 -4.08 11.81 1.32
C ASP A 182 -4.75 10.57 0.71
N VAL A 183 -4.00 9.46 0.60
CA VAL A 183 -4.52 8.14 0.19
C VAL A 183 -4.02 7.08 1.17
N LEU A 184 -4.91 6.21 1.59
CA LEU A 184 -4.59 5.12 2.51
C LEU A 184 -5.08 3.78 1.94
N LEU A 185 -4.18 2.80 1.80
CA LEU A 185 -4.52 1.39 1.66
C LEU A 185 -4.34 0.72 3.01
N LEU A 186 -5.46 0.35 3.64
CA LEU A 186 -5.49 -0.23 4.99
C LEU A 186 -6.06 -1.64 4.94
N GLU A 187 -5.49 -2.54 5.72
CA GLU A 187 -6.02 -3.89 5.87
C GLU A 187 -7.43 -3.91 6.49
N ALA A 188 -8.33 -4.71 5.89
CA ALA A 188 -9.59 -5.16 6.47
C ALA A 188 -9.75 -6.65 6.12
N ASN A 189 -9.01 -7.51 6.85
CA ASN A 189 -8.79 -8.87 6.39
C ASN A 189 -10.00 -9.76 6.58
N HIS A 190 -10.61 -9.80 7.77
CA HIS A 190 -11.64 -10.78 8.07
C HIS A 190 -12.75 -10.24 8.96
N ASP A 191 -13.92 -10.82 8.83
CA ASP A 191 -14.95 -10.78 9.86
C ASP A 191 -14.65 -11.84 10.92
N VAL A 192 -14.69 -11.43 12.19
CA VAL A 192 -14.34 -12.30 13.33
C VAL A 192 -15.28 -13.51 13.43
N ASN A 193 -16.57 -13.31 13.21
CA ASN A 193 -17.55 -14.39 13.31
C ASN A 193 -17.40 -15.38 12.15
N MET A 194 -17.22 -14.88 10.91
CA MET A 194 -16.96 -15.74 9.76
C MET A 194 -15.69 -16.57 9.98
N LEU A 195 -14.61 -15.96 10.49
CA LEU A 195 -13.39 -16.68 10.79
C LEU A 195 -13.59 -17.74 11.87
N GLN A 196 -14.31 -17.43 12.93
CA GLN A 196 -14.55 -18.38 14.04
C GLN A 196 -15.38 -19.58 13.60
N VAL A 197 -16.43 -19.40 12.79
CA VAL A 197 -17.29 -20.49 12.33
C VAL A 197 -16.82 -21.13 11.02
N GLY A 198 -15.94 -20.46 10.28
CA GLY A 198 -15.46 -20.86 8.98
C GLY A 198 -14.64 -22.16 8.97
N PRO A 199 -14.28 -22.66 7.77
CA PRO A 199 -13.68 -23.98 7.61
C PRO A 199 -12.19 -24.09 7.99
N TYR A 200 -11.52 -22.97 8.32
CA TYR A 200 -10.10 -22.99 8.63
C TYR A 200 -9.77 -23.83 9.88
N PRO A 201 -8.66 -24.58 9.86
CA PRO A 201 -8.17 -25.29 11.03
C PRO A 201 -7.93 -24.34 12.21
N TYR A 202 -8.18 -24.81 13.42
CA TYR A 202 -8.04 -23.99 14.64
C TYR A 202 -6.67 -23.27 14.77
N PRO A 203 -5.52 -23.92 14.50
CA PRO A 203 -4.22 -23.24 14.55
C PRO A 203 -4.13 -22.04 13.59
N LEU A 204 -4.72 -22.15 12.39
CA LEU A 204 -4.74 -21.05 11.41
C LEU A 204 -5.64 -19.89 11.89
N LYS A 205 -6.80 -20.20 12.48
CA LYS A 205 -7.67 -19.18 13.09
C LYS A 205 -6.94 -18.43 14.20
N GLN A 206 -6.22 -19.13 15.07
CA GLN A 206 -5.44 -18.52 16.16
C GLN A 206 -4.29 -17.64 15.61
N ARG A 207 -3.62 -18.09 14.55
CA ARG A 207 -2.60 -17.31 13.86
C ARG A 207 -3.18 -15.99 13.31
N ILE A 208 -4.31 -16.06 12.60
CA ILE A 208 -4.98 -14.89 12.01
C ILE A 208 -5.42 -13.89 13.08
N LEU A 209 -5.98 -14.37 14.20
CA LEU A 209 -6.46 -13.54 15.32
C LEU A 209 -5.34 -13.04 16.25
N SER A 210 -4.10 -13.44 16.05
CA SER A 210 -2.99 -13.01 16.92
C SER A 210 -2.53 -11.60 16.60
N ASP A 211 -1.80 -10.97 17.53
CA ASP A 211 -1.17 -9.68 17.35
C ASP A 211 -0.17 -9.63 16.17
N ARG A 212 0.20 -10.78 15.62
CA ARG A 212 1.05 -10.92 14.44
C ARG A 212 0.30 -11.50 13.24
N GLY A 213 -1.01 -11.58 13.31
CA GLY A 213 -1.89 -12.04 12.25
C GLY A 213 -2.36 -10.90 11.34
N HIS A 214 -3.68 -10.66 11.34
CA HIS A 214 -4.32 -9.69 10.46
C HIS A 214 -5.42 -8.90 11.20
N LEU A 215 -5.64 -7.65 10.80
CA LEU A 215 -6.75 -6.86 11.34
C LEU A 215 -8.10 -7.41 10.89
N SER A 216 -9.02 -7.50 11.83
CA SER A 216 -10.44 -7.69 11.52
C SER A 216 -11.03 -6.41 10.93
N ASN A 217 -12.21 -6.53 10.29
CA ASN A 217 -12.93 -5.38 9.76
C ASN A 217 -13.20 -4.30 10.84
N ALA A 218 -13.64 -4.73 12.04
CA ALA A 218 -13.90 -3.82 13.15
C ALA A 218 -12.60 -3.11 13.64
N ALA A 219 -11.51 -3.86 13.84
CA ALA A 219 -10.24 -3.27 14.24
C ALA A 219 -9.69 -2.30 13.17
N SER A 220 -9.93 -2.59 11.88
CA SER A 220 -9.61 -1.68 10.78
C SER A 220 -10.43 -0.39 10.86
N GLY A 221 -11.73 -0.49 11.13
CA GLY A 221 -12.61 0.68 11.31
C GLY A 221 -12.14 1.57 12.45
N THR A 222 -11.85 0.99 13.61
CA THR A 222 -11.35 1.73 14.78
C THR A 222 -9.98 2.39 14.51
N LEU A 223 -9.06 1.70 13.80
CA LEU A 223 -7.79 2.31 13.40
C LEU A 223 -8.01 3.45 12.41
N LEU A 224 -8.83 3.23 11.39
CA LEU A 224 -9.13 4.23 10.37
C LEU A 224 -9.68 5.51 10.99
N ASP A 225 -10.68 5.39 11.86
CA ASP A 225 -11.27 6.49 12.62
C ASP A 225 -10.18 7.34 13.31
N SER A 226 -9.25 6.72 14.01
CA SER A 226 -8.17 7.40 14.72
C SER A 226 -7.16 8.17 13.85
N VAL A 227 -7.19 7.99 12.52
CA VAL A 227 -6.25 8.61 11.56
C VAL A 227 -6.95 9.42 10.47
N LEU A 228 -8.29 9.51 10.50
CA LEU A 228 -9.06 10.31 9.56
C LEU A 228 -8.58 11.77 9.54
N ASN A 229 -8.70 12.38 8.38
CA ASN A 229 -8.45 13.81 8.19
C ASN A 229 -9.29 14.35 7.02
N SER A 230 -9.53 15.65 6.99
CA SER A 230 -10.43 16.31 6.02
C SER A 230 -9.89 16.39 4.60
N HIS A 231 -8.62 16.05 4.36
CA HIS A 231 -8.01 16.11 3.02
C HIS A 231 -7.82 14.73 2.36
N MET A 232 -8.25 13.63 2.99
CA MET A 232 -8.23 12.31 2.37
C MET A 232 -8.99 12.28 1.05
N LYS A 233 -8.34 11.77 0.01
CA LYS A 233 -8.89 11.64 -1.36
C LYS A 233 -9.36 10.22 -1.67
N ALA A 234 -8.79 9.22 -1.02
CA ALA A 234 -9.24 7.85 -1.13
C ALA A 234 -8.76 7.00 0.05
N ILE A 235 -9.64 6.12 0.50
CA ILE A 235 -9.37 5.11 1.51
C ILE A 235 -9.73 3.76 0.88
N PHE A 236 -8.75 2.87 0.78
CA PHE A 236 -8.96 1.53 0.25
C PHE A 236 -8.88 0.51 1.38
N LEU A 237 -9.97 -0.21 1.61
CA LEU A 237 -9.97 -1.39 2.47
C LEU A 237 -9.40 -2.56 1.65
N GLY A 238 -8.23 -3.02 2.02
CA GLY A 238 -7.48 -4.01 1.26
C GLY A 238 -7.21 -5.30 2.02
N HIS A 239 -6.51 -6.21 1.34
CA HIS A 239 -6.06 -7.49 1.87
C HIS A 239 -7.18 -8.38 2.46
N LEU A 240 -8.37 -8.35 1.83
CA LEU A 240 -9.51 -9.13 2.29
C LEU A 240 -9.25 -10.64 2.15
N SER A 241 -9.57 -11.39 3.20
CA SER A 241 -9.60 -12.86 3.17
C SER A 241 -10.61 -13.37 2.13
N GLN A 242 -10.25 -14.43 1.42
CA GLN A 242 -11.15 -15.03 0.44
C GLN A 242 -12.30 -15.81 1.09
N GLU A 243 -12.02 -16.45 2.23
CA GLU A 243 -12.94 -17.38 2.87
C GLU A 243 -13.70 -16.75 4.05
N ASN A 244 -13.12 -15.69 4.65
CA ASN A 244 -13.64 -15.13 5.90
C ASN A 244 -14.01 -13.65 5.79
N ASN A 245 -14.26 -13.18 4.54
CA ASN A 245 -14.70 -11.82 4.28
C ASN A 245 -15.34 -11.69 2.89
N TYR A 246 -16.10 -10.62 2.69
CA TYR A 246 -16.55 -10.15 1.38
C TYR A 246 -16.66 -8.63 1.37
N PRO A 247 -16.62 -7.98 0.19
CA PRO A 247 -16.48 -6.53 0.08
C PRO A 247 -17.53 -5.74 0.88
N ASP A 248 -18.80 -6.06 0.72
CA ASP A 248 -19.87 -5.32 1.38
C ASP A 248 -19.83 -5.45 2.92
N LEU A 249 -19.45 -6.63 3.45
CA LEU A 249 -19.31 -6.84 4.89
C LEU A 249 -18.13 -6.03 5.44
N ALA A 250 -16.99 -6.02 4.76
CA ALA A 250 -15.85 -5.22 5.18
C ALA A 250 -16.21 -3.73 5.20
N PHE A 251 -16.83 -3.23 4.12
CA PHE A 251 -17.26 -1.85 3.99
C PHE A 251 -18.26 -1.45 5.10
N GLU A 252 -19.34 -2.21 5.27
CA GLU A 252 -20.37 -1.90 6.26
C GLU A 252 -19.86 -2.00 7.69
N THR A 253 -18.99 -2.97 8.00
CA THR A 253 -18.39 -3.07 9.35
C THR A 253 -17.53 -1.84 9.65
N VAL A 254 -16.65 -1.45 8.73
CA VAL A 254 -15.80 -0.25 8.90
C VAL A 254 -16.68 1.01 9.02
N ARG A 255 -17.72 1.13 8.20
CA ARG A 255 -18.68 2.23 8.26
C ARG A 255 -19.36 2.34 9.62
N LEU A 256 -19.80 1.21 10.17
CA LEU A 256 -20.43 1.17 11.49
C LEU A 256 -19.47 1.57 12.61
N GLU A 257 -18.21 1.15 12.56
CA GLU A 257 -17.20 1.54 13.56
C GLU A 257 -16.93 3.05 13.54
N ILE A 258 -16.81 3.66 12.36
CA ILE A 258 -16.62 5.11 12.22
C ILE A 258 -17.85 5.87 12.75
N ASN A 259 -19.06 5.49 12.33
CA ASN A 259 -20.29 6.17 12.77
C ASN A 259 -20.62 5.93 14.26
N ALA A 260 -20.02 4.92 14.90
CA ALA A 260 -20.14 4.67 16.33
C ALA A 260 -19.11 5.44 17.17
N ALA A 261 -18.08 5.98 16.56
CA ALA A 261 -17.11 6.85 17.22
C ALA A 261 -17.77 8.20 17.58
N ASP A 262 -17.26 8.81 18.64
CA ASP A 262 -17.77 10.11 19.13
C ASP A 262 -16.89 11.25 18.53
N ASP A 263 -16.83 11.30 17.20
CA ASP A 263 -16.10 12.33 16.46
C ASP A 263 -16.97 12.99 15.37
N ASP A 264 -16.37 13.92 14.61
CA ASP A 264 -17.08 14.75 13.63
C ASP A 264 -17.19 14.11 12.23
N TYR A 265 -16.80 12.82 12.05
CA TYR A 265 -16.80 12.15 10.75
C TYR A 265 -18.02 11.24 10.56
N GLU A 266 -18.69 11.43 9.43
CA GLU A 266 -19.73 10.52 8.95
C GLU A 266 -19.16 9.64 7.83
N ALA A 267 -19.23 8.32 7.97
CA ALA A 267 -18.61 7.39 7.03
C ALA A 267 -19.11 7.53 5.59
N ASP A 268 -20.37 7.96 5.40
CA ASP A 268 -20.98 8.17 4.09
C ASP A 268 -20.39 9.38 3.33
N GLU A 269 -19.71 10.28 4.03
CA GLU A 269 -18.99 11.44 3.45
C GLU A 269 -17.54 11.11 3.12
N LEU A 270 -17.02 9.97 3.55
CA LEU A 270 -15.64 9.58 3.35
C LEU A 270 -15.44 8.82 2.03
N PRO A 271 -14.31 9.01 1.34
CA PRO A 271 -14.02 8.35 0.07
C PRO A 271 -13.55 6.90 0.26
N ILE A 272 -14.30 6.11 1.05
CA ILE A 272 -13.99 4.71 1.36
C ILE A 272 -14.36 3.80 0.19
N ARG A 273 -13.48 2.90 -0.17
CA ARG A 273 -13.65 1.88 -1.22
C ARG A 273 -13.04 0.56 -0.77
N VAL A 274 -13.55 -0.55 -1.30
CA VAL A 274 -12.88 -1.84 -1.13
C VAL A 274 -11.95 -2.09 -2.31
N ALA A 275 -10.70 -2.40 -2.03
CA ALA A 275 -9.71 -2.71 -3.05
C ALA A 275 -10.06 -4.03 -3.76
N PRO A 276 -10.13 -4.05 -5.11
CA PRO A 276 -10.44 -5.26 -5.83
C PRO A 276 -9.35 -6.32 -5.67
N ARG A 277 -9.76 -7.59 -5.52
CA ARG A 277 -8.81 -8.72 -5.34
C ARG A 277 -8.12 -9.13 -6.64
N LYS A 278 -8.83 -9.10 -7.76
CA LYS A 278 -8.38 -9.71 -9.03
C LYS A 278 -8.22 -8.73 -10.17
N GLU A 279 -8.58 -7.50 -9.99
CA GLU A 279 -8.51 -6.45 -11.01
C GLU A 279 -7.97 -5.16 -10.40
N ALA A 280 -7.53 -4.26 -11.26
CA ALA A 280 -7.02 -2.99 -10.81
C ALA A 280 -8.16 -2.09 -10.32
N SER A 281 -7.91 -1.32 -9.27
CA SER A 281 -8.80 -0.24 -8.85
C SER A 281 -8.84 0.88 -9.89
N GLY A 282 -9.76 1.84 -9.72
CA GLY A 282 -9.62 3.13 -10.40
C GLY A 282 -8.32 3.83 -9.97
N MET A 283 -7.70 4.58 -10.90
CA MET A 283 -6.56 5.45 -10.59
C MET A 283 -7.02 6.60 -9.69
N VAL A 284 -6.26 6.87 -8.65
CA VAL A 284 -6.41 8.08 -7.81
C VAL A 284 -5.24 9.00 -8.10
N GLU A 285 -5.53 10.25 -8.35
CA GLU A 285 -4.55 11.32 -8.56
C GLU A 285 -4.74 12.42 -7.51
N ILE A 286 -3.64 12.85 -6.88
CA ILE A 286 -3.63 13.80 -5.78
C ILE A 286 -2.56 14.88 -5.96
#